data_e6507cab8dc6872c5111214e4a46e44c
#
_entry.id   e6507cab8dc6872c5111214e4a46e44c
#
_cell.length_a   1.000
_cell.length_b   1.000
_cell.length_c   1.000
_cell.angle_alpha   90.00
_cell.angle_beta   90.00
_cell.angle_gamma   90.00
#
_symmetry.space_group_name_H-M   'P 1'
#
loop_
_entity.id
_entity.type
_entity.pdbx_description
1 polymer ?
#
loop_
_entity_poly.entity_id
_entity_poly.type
_entity_poly.pdbx_seq_one_letter_code
_entity_poly.pdbx_strand_id
1 'polypeptide(L)'
;MKRGLTILLSMFLLAVARAETDKEVEAHKTVLDLAGAFSNDGFKMRDGHWSGQIKPHDHALIAVNLYAGNQYWFSAGATAPAKKIEVAVYDETGKLVPTEGYNEGERAAAGFSPTSSGQYYVSIGLLEGGESSFCLVYSYK
;
A
#
# COMPACT_ATOMS: atom_id res chain seq x y z
N MET A 1 9.26 36.89 51.11
CA MET A 1 9.96 35.91 50.33
C MET A 1 8.97 35.20 49.43
N LYS A 2 8.99 35.49 48.13
CA LYS A 2 8.16 34.79 47.16
C LYS A 2 8.93 33.59 46.64
N ARG A 3 8.51 32.39 47.02
CA ARG A 3 9.02 31.19 46.40
C ARG A 3 8.24 30.94 45.14
N GLY A 4 8.82 31.23 43.98
CA GLY A 4 8.27 30.88 42.69
C GLY A 4 8.35 29.38 42.48
N LEU A 5 7.21 28.71 42.49
CA LEU A 5 7.10 27.31 42.08
C LEU A 5 7.09 27.27 40.55
N THR A 6 8.22 27.02 39.93
CA THR A 6 8.31 26.81 38.50
C THR A 6 7.83 25.38 38.22
N ILE A 7 6.57 25.25 37.83
CA ILE A 7 6.04 23.99 37.31
C ILE A 7 6.59 23.83 35.93
N LEU A 8 7.61 23.00 35.80
CA LEU A 8 8.12 22.53 34.51
C LEU A 8 7.08 21.56 33.92
N LEU A 9 6.20 22.09 33.10
CA LEU A 9 5.26 21.27 32.36
C LEU A 9 6.05 20.55 31.27
N SER A 10 6.54 19.36 31.60
CA SER A 10 7.11 18.44 30.63
C SER A 10 6.00 18.00 29.70
N MET A 11 5.92 18.65 28.54
CA MET A 11 5.06 18.23 27.46
C MET A 11 5.65 16.93 26.89
N PHE A 12 5.22 15.80 27.43
CA PHE A 12 5.45 14.50 26.80
C PHE A 12 4.68 14.51 25.48
N LEU A 13 5.36 14.78 24.39
CA LEU A 13 4.88 14.39 23.07
C LEU A 13 4.88 12.85 23.03
N LEU A 14 3.76 12.28 23.41
CA LEU A 14 3.45 10.89 23.06
C LEU A 14 3.33 10.85 21.55
N ALA A 15 4.41 10.47 20.87
CA ALA A 15 4.31 10.01 19.51
C ALA A 15 3.46 8.74 19.55
N VAL A 16 2.17 8.88 19.27
CA VAL A 16 1.27 7.74 19.10
C VAL A 16 1.69 7.05 17.82
N ALA A 17 2.59 6.05 17.92
CA ALA A 17 2.81 5.11 16.84
C ALA A 17 1.47 4.45 16.56
N ARG A 18 0.88 4.72 15.39
CA ARG A 18 -0.39 4.14 14.99
C ARG A 18 -0.20 2.64 14.78
N ALA A 19 -0.68 1.83 15.70
CA ALA A 19 -0.72 0.39 15.53
C ALA A 19 -1.69 0.04 14.39
N GLU A 20 -1.36 -0.98 13.59
CA GLU A 20 -2.29 -1.54 12.63
C GLU A 20 -3.57 -2.01 13.32
N THR A 21 -4.71 -1.77 12.68
CA THR A 21 -6.00 -2.29 13.12
C THR A 21 -6.09 -3.77 12.79
N ASP A 22 -7.02 -4.50 13.45
CA ASP A 22 -7.27 -5.91 13.15
C ASP A 22 -7.67 -6.11 11.68
N LYS A 23 -8.40 -5.15 11.10
CA LYS A 23 -8.80 -5.17 9.69
C LYS A 23 -7.61 -4.97 8.75
N GLU A 24 -6.66 -4.12 9.09
CA GLU A 24 -5.42 -3.93 8.33
C GLU A 24 -4.56 -5.21 8.38
N VAL A 25 -4.48 -5.88 9.51
CA VAL A 25 -3.82 -7.19 9.64
C VAL A 25 -4.50 -8.26 8.78
N GLU A 26 -5.83 -8.27 8.73
CA GLU A 26 -6.61 -9.18 7.87
C GLU A 26 -6.33 -8.90 6.39
N ALA A 27 -6.31 -7.63 5.98
CA ALA A 27 -5.95 -7.23 4.61
C ALA A 27 -4.52 -7.67 4.26
N HIS A 28 -3.58 -7.56 5.19
CA HIS A 28 -2.20 -8.01 5.01
C HIS A 28 -2.14 -9.53 4.76
N LYS A 29 -2.87 -10.33 5.51
CA LYS A 29 -2.94 -11.78 5.27
C LYS A 29 -3.50 -12.10 3.90
N THR A 30 -4.55 -11.41 3.48
CA THR A 30 -5.17 -11.59 2.17
C THR A 30 -4.18 -11.31 1.05
N VAL A 31 -3.41 -10.23 1.14
CA VAL A 31 -2.45 -9.87 0.10
C VAL A 31 -1.22 -10.78 0.10
N LEU A 32 -0.80 -11.31 1.25
CA LEU A 32 0.33 -12.25 1.31
C LEU A 32 0.02 -13.56 0.56
N ASP A 33 -1.21 -14.04 0.62
CA ASP A 33 -1.64 -15.20 -0.16
C ASP A 33 -1.53 -14.93 -1.67
N LEU A 34 -1.93 -13.76 -2.12
CA LEU A 34 -1.78 -13.35 -3.52
C LEU A 34 -0.32 -13.19 -3.91
N ALA A 35 0.45 -12.45 -3.13
CA ALA A 35 1.87 -12.18 -3.42
C ALA A 35 2.72 -13.47 -3.40
N GLY A 36 2.34 -14.46 -2.58
CA GLY A 36 2.99 -15.75 -2.52
C GLY A 36 2.99 -16.50 -3.85
N ALA A 37 1.96 -16.31 -4.67
CA ALA A 37 1.88 -16.91 -6.00
C ALA A 37 3.00 -16.42 -6.94
N PHE A 38 3.44 -15.18 -6.82
CA PHE A 38 4.53 -14.62 -7.63
C PHE A 38 5.91 -15.10 -7.18
N SER A 39 6.06 -15.58 -5.95
CA SER A 39 7.32 -16.14 -5.46
C SER A 39 7.76 -17.37 -6.26
N ASN A 40 6.81 -18.14 -6.78
CA ASN A 40 7.08 -19.30 -7.60
C ASN A 40 7.66 -18.94 -8.97
N ASP A 41 7.49 -17.69 -9.41
CA ASP A 41 8.02 -17.15 -10.66
C ASP A 41 9.37 -16.43 -10.46
N GLY A 42 9.98 -16.57 -9.29
CA GLY A 42 11.30 -16.03 -8.96
C GLY A 42 11.28 -14.60 -8.41
N PHE A 43 10.11 -14.04 -8.15
CA PHE A 43 9.99 -12.72 -7.52
C PHE A 43 10.30 -12.79 -6.03
N LYS A 44 11.04 -11.79 -5.54
CA LYS A 44 11.31 -11.59 -4.12
C LYS A 44 10.38 -10.54 -3.56
N MET A 45 9.75 -10.84 -2.43
CA MET A 45 8.93 -9.85 -1.74
C MET A 45 9.83 -8.83 -1.05
N ARG A 46 9.55 -7.53 -1.27
CA ARG A 46 10.19 -6.46 -0.54
C ARG A 46 9.72 -6.47 0.90
N ASP A 47 10.63 -6.20 1.84
CA ASP A 47 10.29 -6.04 3.25
C ASP A 47 9.36 -4.83 3.45
N GLY A 48 8.39 -4.99 4.35
CA GLY A 48 7.42 -3.96 4.67
C GLY A 48 6.18 -4.00 3.79
N HIS A 49 5.22 -3.21 4.20
CA HIS A 49 3.92 -3.07 3.53
C HIS A 49 3.31 -1.70 3.85
N TRP A 50 2.28 -1.34 3.11
CA TRP A 50 1.49 -0.15 3.37
C TRP A 50 0.05 -0.56 3.66
N SER A 51 -0.50 -0.05 4.75
CA SER A 51 -1.88 -0.31 5.17
C SER A 51 -2.61 1.00 5.43
N GLY A 52 -3.92 0.97 5.27
CA GLY A 52 -4.77 2.12 5.52
C GLY A 52 -6.23 1.82 5.28
N GLN A 53 -7.02 2.88 5.21
CA GLN A 53 -8.44 2.84 4.91
C GLN A 53 -8.67 3.39 3.51
N ILE A 54 -9.64 2.82 2.81
CA ILE A 54 -10.03 3.26 1.48
C ILE A 54 -11.56 3.38 1.40
N LYS A 55 -12.01 4.50 0.81
CA LYS A 55 -13.43 4.80 0.60
C LYS A 55 -13.85 4.52 -0.84
N PRO A 56 -15.14 4.27 -1.09
CA PRO A 56 -15.65 4.12 -2.45
C PRO A 56 -15.28 5.30 -3.34
N HIS A 57 -14.84 5.02 -4.56
CA HIS A 57 -14.42 5.99 -5.58
C HIS A 57 -13.21 6.86 -5.20
N ASP A 58 -12.51 6.49 -4.13
CA ASP A 58 -11.28 7.13 -3.70
C ASP A 58 -10.06 6.27 -4.05
N HIS A 59 -8.89 6.88 -4.02
CA HIS A 59 -7.62 6.23 -4.31
C HIS A 59 -6.61 6.47 -3.20
N ALA A 60 -5.95 5.40 -2.75
CA ALA A 60 -4.74 5.52 -1.96
C ALA A 60 -3.55 5.58 -2.92
N LEU A 61 -2.67 6.58 -2.75
CA LEU A 61 -1.46 6.76 -3.54
C LEU A 61 -0.23 6.49 -2.69
N ILE A 62 0.65 5.64 -3.18
CA ILE A 62 1.87 5.27 -2.49
C ILE A 62 3.06 5.54 -3.41
N ALA A 63 3.97 6.40 -2.97
CA ALA A 63 5.20 6.70 -3.69
C ALA A 63 6.20 5.57 -3.51
N VAL A 64 6.79 5.11 -4.61
CA VAL A 64 7.81 4.07 -4.63
C VAL A 64 8.96 4.47 -5.56
N ASN A 65 10.16 4.04 -5.24
CA ASN A 65 11.32 4.19 -6.12
C ASN A 65 11.57 2.88 -6.84
N LEU A 66 11.52 2.91 -8.17
CA LEU A 66 11.70 1.75 -9.01
C LEU A 66 12.93 1.88 -9.90
N TYR A 67 13.52 0.77 -10.27
CA TYR A 67 14.74 0.71 -11.05
C TYR A 67 14.49 0.09 -12.44
N ALA A 68 15.00 0.74 -13.46
CA ALA A 68 14.99 0.19 -14.81
C ALA A 68 15.70 -1.17 -14.85
N GLY A 69 15.14 -2.10 -15.61
CA GLY A 69 15.65 -3.47 -15.73
C GLY A 69 15.08 -4.45 -14.73
N ASN A 70 14.41 -3.98 -13.66
CA ASN A 70 13.67 -4.85 -12.77
C ASN A 70 12.25 -5.07 -13.27
N GLN A 71 11.65 -6.16 -12.81
CA GLN A 71 10.23 -6.44 -12.96
C GLN A 71 9.57 -6.36 -11.58
N TYR A 72 8.39 -5.77 -11.53
CA TYR A 72 7.65 -5.58 -10.27
C TYR A 72 6.24 -6.12 -10.35
N TRP A 73 5.75 -6.68 -9.25
CA TRP A 73 4.35 -6.97 -9.02
C TRP A 73 3.89 -6.23 -7.76
N PHE A 74 2.93 -5.34 -7.94
CA PHE A 74 2.26 -4.62 -6.86
C PHE A 74 0.95 -5.33 -6.55
N SER A 75 0.84 -5.88 -5.35
CA SER A 75 -0.32 -6.67 -4.93
C SER A 75 -1.05 -5.97 -3.81
N ALA A 76 -2.35 -5.86 -3.91
CA ALA A 76 -3.22 -5.27 -2.89
C ALA A 76 -4.33 -6.24 -2.49
N GLY A 77 -4.68 -6.19 -1.23
CA GLY A 77 -5.81 -6.87 -0.65
C GLY A 77 -6.63 -5.91 0.20
N ALA A 78 -7.93 -6.12 0.25
CA ALA A 78 -8.84 -5.34 1.08
C ALA A 78 -9.78 -6.25 1.87
N THR A 79 -10.33 -5.72 2.96
CA THR A 79 -11.31 -6.43 3.78
C THR A 79 -12.74 -6.12 3.32
N ALA A 80 -13.70 -6.95 3.76
CA ALA A 80 -15.10 -6.60 3.61
C ALA A 80 -15.37 -5.22 4.29
N PRO A 81 -16.23 -4.37 3.73
CA PRO A 81 -17.17 -4.64 2.63
C PRO A 81 -16.66 -4.33 1.22
N ALA A 82 -15.35 -4.23 0.99
CA ALA A 82 -14.80 -4.11 -0.36
C ALA A 82 -15.19 -5.32 -1.22
N LYS A 83 -15.67 -5.07 -2.43
CA LYS A 83 -16.06 -6.10 -3.40
C LYS A 83 -15.16 -6.12 -4.61
N LYS A 84 -14.61 -4.96 -4.99
CA LYS A 84 -13.73 -4.85 -6.15
C LYS A 84 -12.75 -3.70 -5.93
N ILE A 85 -11.48 -4.01 -6.04
CA ILE A 85 -10.39 -3.04 -6.01
C ILE A 85 -9.57 -3.12 -7.30
N GLU A 86 -8.80 -2.08 -7.58
CA GLU A 86 -7.82 -2.09 -8.66
C GLU A 86 -6.50 -1.51 -8.21
N VAL A 87 -5.43 -1.96 -8.85
CA VAL A 87 -4.08 -1.42 -8.68
C VAL A 87 -3.62 -0.83 -10.01
N ALA A 88 -3.15 0.40 -9.98
CA ALA A 88 -2.59 1.09 -11.14
C ALA A 88 -1.26 1.74 -10.77
N VAL A 89 -0.42 1.99 -11.77
CA VAL A 89 0.88 2.63 -11.58
C VAL A 89 0.95 3.88 -12.45
N TYR A 90 1.43 4.96 -11.85
CA TYR A 90 1.65 6.26 -12.50
C TYR A 90 3.12 6.64 -12.43
N ASP A 91 3.63 7.31 -13.46
CA ASP A 91 4.97 7.88 -13.42
C ASP A 91 5.01 9.18 -12.57
N GLU A 92 6.20 9.77 -12.41
CA GLU A 92 6.39 10.98 -11.60
C GLU A 92 5.62 12.20 -12.13
N THR A 93 5.22 12.19 -13.41
CA THR A 93 4.41 13.26 -14.03
C THR A 93 2.91 13.05 -13.82
N GLY A 94 2.51 11.94 -13.21
CA GLY A 94 1.12 11.58 -12.99
C GLY A 94 0.47 10.88 -14.19
N LYS A 95 1.26 10.42 -15.14
CA LYS A 95 0.77 9.68 -16.31
C LYS A 95 0.65 8.19 -15.98
N LEU A 96 -0.50 7.60 -16.33
CA LEU A 96 -0.73 6.16 -16.21
C LEU A 96 0.26 5.40 -17.10
N VAL A 97 0.95 4.42 -16.51
CA VAL A 97 1.84 3.51 -17.26
C VAL A 97 1.13 2.21 -17.57
N PRO A 98 1.45 1.55 -18.71
CA PRO A 98 0.91 0.23 -19.04
C PRO A 98 1.36 -0.83 -18.03
N THR A 99 0.43 -1.65 -17.57
CA THR A 99 0.69 -2.75 -16.63
C THR A 99 -0.01 -4.02 -17.07
N GLU A 100 0.51 -5.17 -16.60
CA GLU A 100 -0.25 -6.40 -16.58
C GLU A 100 -1.21 -6.35 -15.39
N GLY A 101 -2.47 -6.70 -15.59
CA GLY A 101 -3.49 -6.64 -14.55
C GLY A 101 -3.88 -8.03 -14.04
N TYR A 102 -4.15 -8.10 -12.73
CA TYR A 102 -4.82 -9.21 -12.11
C TYR A 102 -5.91 -8.63 -11.19
N ASN A 103 -7.14 -9.09 -11.34
CA ASN A 103 -8.27 -8.60 -10.55
C ASN A 103 -9.15 -9.80 -10.13
N GLU A 104 -9.32 -9.96 -8.84
CA GLU A 104 -10.18 -10.98 -8.24
C GLU A 104 -10.86 -10.40 -7.00
N GLY A 105 -11.93 -9.64 -7.22
CA GLY A 105 -12.73 -9.07 -6.15
C GLY A 105 -11.93 -8.11 -5.26
N GLU A 106 -11.77 -8.48 -4.00
CA GLU A 106 -11.01 -7.72 -2.98
C GLU A 106 -9.49 -7.85 -3.10
N ARG A 107 -8.99 -8.53 -4.13
CA ARG A 107 -7.56 -8.67 -4.44
C ARG A 107 -7.28 -8.18 -5.85
N ALA A 108 -6.19 -7.47 -6.01
CA ALA A 108 -5.72 -7.01 -7.30
C ALA A 108 -4.21 -6.89 -7.33
N ALA A 109 -3.64 -7.00 -8.51
CA ALA A 109 -2.21 -6.79 -8.71
C ALA A 109 -1.94 -6.12 -10.05
N ALA A 110 -0.82 -5.40 -10.13
CA ALA A 110 -0.31 -4.80 -11.36
C ALA A 110 1.16 -5.17 -11.53
N GLY A 111 1.48 -5.73 -12.68
CA GLY A 111 2.86 -6.04 -13.10
C GLY A 111 3.42 -4.93 -13.96
N PHE A 112 4.61 -4.45 -13.62
CA PHE A 112 5.24 -3.32 -14.30
C PHE A 112 6.76 -3.51 -14.40
N SER A 113 7.30 -3.22 -15.59
CA SER A 113 8.73 -3.26 -15.87
C SER A 113 9.18 -1.89 -16.33
N PRO A 114 9.72 -1.04 -15.46
CA PRO A 114 10.09 0.32 -15.82
C PRO A 114 11.27 0.34 -16.78
N THR A 115 11.22 1.25 -17.76
CA THR A 115 12.34 1.53 -18.67
C THR A 115 13.24 2.65 -18.14
N SER A 116 12.76 3.40 -17.17
CA SER A 116 13.50 4.48 -16.48
C SER A 116 13.42 4.30 -14.98
N SER A 117 14.54 4.41 -14.29
CA SER A 117 14.60 4.45 -12.85
C SER A 117 14.06 5.79 -12.34
N GLY A 118 13.34 5.77 -11.23
CA GLY A 118 12.81 6.99 -10.62
C GLY A 118 11.63 6.73 -9.71
N GLN A 119 10.92 7.80 -9.37
CA GLN A 119 9.75 7.76 -8.53
C GLN A 119 8.51 7.46 -9.36
N TYR A 120 7.72 6.53 -8.85
CA TYR A 120 6.42 6.14 -9.38
C TYR A 120 5.38 6.17 -8.26
N TYR A 121 4.12 6.16 -8.63
CA TYR A 121 3.01 6.11 -7.68
C TYR A 121 2.16 4.89 -7.95
N VAL A 122 1.93 4.10 -6.91
CA VAL A 122 0.99 2.97 -6.95
C VAL A 122 -0.33 3.44 -6.38
N SER A 123 -1.39 3.28 -7.14
CA SER A 123 -2.75 3.65 -6.78
C SER A 123 -3.57 2.40 -6.46
N ILE A 124 -4.23 2.40 -5.32
CA ILE A 124 -5.25 1.41 -4.98
C ILE A 124 -6.60 2.12 -4.98
N GLY A 125 -7.51 1.67 -5.85
CA GLY A 125 -8.87 2.21 -5.96
C GLY A 125 -9.89 1.21 -5.47
N LEU A 126 -10.93 1.69 -4.77
CA LEU A 126 -12.10 0.91 -4.40
C LEU A 126 -13.21 1.17 -5.42
N LEU A 127 -13.45 0.19 -6.29
CA LEU A 127 -14.42 0.31 -7.39
C LEU A 127 -15.84 -0.08 -6.96
N GLU A 128 -15.97 -1.11 -6.12
CA GLU A 128 -17.25 -1.59 -5.61
C GLU A 128 -17.12 -1.98 -4.14
N GLY A 129 -18.14 -1.67 -3.37
CA GLY A 129 -18.24 -1.95 -1.93
C GLY A 129 -18.18 -0.69 -1.09
N GLY A 130 -18.05 -0.85 0.22
CA GLY A 130 -17.96 0.23 1.20
C GLY A 130 -16.56 0.46 1.71
N GLU A 131 -16.39 1.48 2.55
CA GLU A 131 -15.12 1.80 3.21
C GLU A 131 -14.50 0.55 3.84
N SER A 132 -13.23 0.31 3.54
CA SER A 132 -12.52 -0.91 3.88
C SER A 132 -11.07 -0.64 4.23
N SER A 133 -10.46 -1.57 4.94
CA SER A 133 -9.01 -1.56 5.15
C SER A 133 -8.33 -2.23 3.96
N PHE A 134 -7.17 -1.71 3.57
CA PHE A 134 -6.33 -2.29 2.53
C PHE A 134 -4.89 -2.52 3.01
N CYS A 135 -4.20 -3.39 2.31
CA CYS A 135 -2.76 -3.57 2.42
C CYS A 135 -2.15 -3.73 1.03
N LEU A 136 -1.00 -3.08 0.83
CA LEU A 136 -0.20 -3.19 -0.38
C LEU A 136 1.17 -3.77 -0.03
N VAL A 137 1.60 -4.75 -0.80
CA VAL A 137 2.98 -5.26 -0.83
C VAL A 137 3.48 -5.26 -2.27
N TYR A 138 4.79 -5.27 -2.49
CA TYR A 138 5.31 -5.54 -3.81
C TYR A 138 6.50 -6.49 -3.82
N SER A 139 6.63 -7.17 -4.94
CA SER A 139 7.70 -8.12 -5.23
C SER A 139 8.48 -7.64 -6.45
N TYR A 140 9.73 -8.06 -6.56
CA TYR A 140 10.62 -7.69 -7.66
C TYR A 140 11.52 -8.84 -8.09
N LYS A 141 12.04 -8.73 -9.32
CA LYS A 141 13.03 -9.67 -9.85
C LYS A 141 13.88 -9.00 -10.92
#